data_a05ea690e611f8ea615999f8facc9ab0
#
_entry.id   a05ea690e611f8ea615999f8facc9ab0
#
_cell.length_a   1.000
_cell.length_b   1.000
_cell.length_c   1.000
_cell.angle_alpha   90.00
_cell.angle_beta   90.00
_cell.angle_gamma   90.00
#
_symmetry.space_group_name_H-M   'P 1'
#
loop_
_entity.id
_entity.type
_entity.pdbx_description
1 polymer ?
#
loop_
_entity_poly.entity_id
_entity_poly.type
_entity_poly.pdbx_seq_one_letter_code
_entity_poly.pdbx_strand_id
1 'polypeptide(L)'
;MKLFRNNFLDIIKILFKIALNIPKLFYIKLKIYFSIYKKPKTTIKNNRVYRDLYKNGKIEIYENIDFTPEQRASDLLKKMTIEEKVGQMFHPPISINGGTISEIMNLASGRGDTTESLILNKNITHYNLYGSPNPSQLAKKLNQLQKIAERSRLGIPLTISSDPIHEVPRGGGVAAFSLKGFSKWPSQLGFAA
;
A
#
# COMPACT_ATOMS: atom_id res chain seq x y z
N MET A 1 0.05 -7.53 -43.68
CA MET A 1 -0.18 -8.85 -43.04
C MET A 1 0.77 -9.19 -41.89
N LYS A 2 2.09 -8.89 -41.94
CA LYS A 2 3.03 -9.16 -40.81
C LYS A 2 2.75 -8.35 -39.51
N LEU A 3 2.32 -7.10 -39.61
CA LEU A 3 2.04 -6.25 -38.41
C LEU A 3 0.88 -6.78 -37.57
N PHE A 4 -0.19 -7.26 -38.20
CA PHE A 4 -1.36 -7.82 -37.50
C PHE A 4 -1.07 -9.12 -36.77
N ARG A 5 -0.16 -9.93 -37.35
CA ARG A 5 0.23 -11.23 -36.76
C ARG A 5 1.07 -11.06 -35.48
N ASN A 6 1.90 -10.03 -35.39
CA ASN A 6 2.70 -9.77 -34.21
C ASN A 6 1.81 -9.27 -33.04
N ASN A 7 0.83 -8.40 -33.32
CA ASN A 7 -0.11 -7.94 -32.29
C ASN A 7 -0.98 -9.08 -31.73
N PHE A 8 -1.39 -10.03 -32.56
CA PHE A 8 -2.20 -11.18 -32.12
C PHE A 8 -1.40 -12.13 -31.20
N LEU A 9 -0.15 -12.41 -31.55
CA LEU A 9 0.73 -13.27 -30.74
C LEU A 9 1.06 -12.58 -29.38
N ASP A 10 1.22 -11.28 -29.36
CA ASP A 10 1.46 -10.53 -28.12
C ASP A 10 0.21 -10.50 -27.23
N ILE A 11 -0.97 -10.38 -27.80
CA ILE A 11 -2.23 -10.53 -27.06
C ILE A 11 -2.34 -11.92 -26.45
N ILE A 12 -2.04 -12.98 -27.19
CA ILE A 12 -2.06 -14.36 -26.66
C ILE A 12 -1.05 -14.52 -25.51
N LYS A 13 0.17 -14.00 -25.63
CA LYS A 13 1.17 -14.04 -24.56
C LYS A 13 0.68 -13.30 -23.30
N ILE A 14 0.03 -12.15 -23.46
CA ILE A 14 -0.56 -11.39 -22.35
C ILE A 14 -1.68 -12.19 -21.69
N LEU A 15 -2.61 -12.75 -22.47
CA LEU A 15 -3.71 -13.58 -21.95
C LEU A 15 -3.18 -14.82 -21.22
N PHE A 16 -2.15 -15.47 -21.75
CA PHE A 16 -1.51 -16.62 -21.11
C PHE A 16 -0.82 -16.25 -19.79
N LYS A 17 -0.10 -15.12 -19.73
CA LYS A 17 0.47 -14.58 -18.49
C LYS A 17 -0.61 -14.22 -17.46
N ILE A 18 -1.73 -13.65 -17.91
CA ILE A 18 -2.89 -13.36 -17.04
C ILE A 18 -3.43 -14.66 -16.46
N ALA A 19 -3.68 -15.68 -17.28
CA ALA A 19 -4.20 -16.97 -16.84
C ALA A 19 -3.28 -17.66 -15.82
N LEU A 20 -1.97 -17.60 -15.98
CA LEU A 20 -0.99 -18.18 -15.06
C LEU A 20 -0.93 -17.44 -13.71
N ASN A 21 -1.25 -16.16 -13.67
CA ASN A 21 -1.18 -15.35 -12.44
C ASN A 21 -2.51 -15.25 -11.67
N ILE A 22 -3.64 -15.58 -12.29
CA ILE A 22 -4.94 -15.64 -11.61
C ILE A 22 -4.91 -16.54 -10.37
N PRO A 23 -4.36 -17.77 -10.40
CA PRO A 23 -4.28 -18.62 -9.22
C PRO A 23 -3.45 -17.99 -8.08
N LYS A 24 -2.36 -17.30 -8.42
CA LYS A 24 -1.50 -16.62 -7.44
C LYS A 24 -2.24 -15.47 -6.75
N LEU A 25 -2.96 -14.64 -7.50
CA LEU A 25 -3.78 -13.55 -6.98
C LEU A 25 -4.93 -14.09 -6.11
N PHE A 26 -5.59 -15.15 -6.58
CA PHE A 26 -6.65 -15.83 -5.85
C PHE A 26 -6.14 -16.42 -4.54
N TYR A 27 -4.97 -17.08 -4.54
CA TYR A 27 -4.33 -17.63 -3.37
C TYR A 27 -3.99 -16.56 -2.32
N ILE A 28 -3.46 -15.41 -2.73
CA ILE A 28 -3.17 -14.30 -1.82
C ILE A 28 -4.47 -13.77 -1.19
N LYS A 29 -5.52 -13.55 -1.99
CA LYS A 29 -6.82 -13.11 -1.49
C LYS A 29 -7.45 -14.14 -0.55
N LEU A 30 -7.32 -15.42 -0.86
CA LEU A 30 -7.78 -16.51 -0.02
C LEU A 30 -7.03 -16.54 1.33
N LYS A 31 -5.71 -16.37 1.32
CA LYS A 31 -4.90 -16.23 2.53
C LYS A 31 -5.37 -15.08 3.42
N ILE A 32 -5.65 -13.94 2.83
CA ILE A 32 -6.18 -12.78 3.54
C ILE A 32 -7.57 -13.06 4.08
N TYR A 33 -8.43 -13.67 3.27
CA TYR A 33 -9.82 -13.98 3.63
C TYR A 33 -9.90 -15.01 4.78
N PHE A 34 -9.16 -16.10 4.69
CA PHE A 34 -9.14 -17.14 5.75
C PHE A 34 -8.27 -16.79 6.96
N SER A 35 -7.76 -15.56 7.02
CA SER A 35 -7.14 -15.03 8.24
C SER A 35 -5.92 -15.84 8.72
N ILE A 36 -5.07 -16.33 7.78
CA ILE A 36 -3.74 -16.84 8.13
C ILE A 36 -2.98 -15.78 8.93
N TYR A 37 -3.21 -14.52 8.59
CA TYR A 37 -2.74 -13.38 9.36
C TYR A 37 -3.79 -12.97 10.39
N LYS A 38 -3.46 -13.15 11.67
CA LYS A 38 -4.35 -12.80 12.77
C LYS A 38 -4.65 -11.30 12.78
N LYS A 39 -5.90 -10.95 13.08
CA LYS A 39 -6.24 -9.55 13.36
C LYS A 39 -5.71 -9.16 14.75
N PRO A 40 -5.22 -7.93 14.92
CA PRO A 40 -4.86 -7.44 16.24
C PRO A 40 -6.09 -7.40 17.15
N LYS A 41 -5.93 -7.81 18.41
CA LYS A 41 -6.95 -7.66 19.43
C LYS A 41 -6.90 -6.25 20.00
N THR A 42 -8.04 -5.75 20.43
CA THR A 42 -8.14 -4.48 21.15
C THR A 42 -8.29 -4.78 22.63
N THR A 43 -7.47 -4.13 23.45
CA THR A 43 -7.52 -4.22 24.91
C THR A 43 -7.73 -2.84 25.49
N ILE A 44 -8.60 -2.72 26.51
CA ILE A 44 -8.79 -1.46 27.25
C ILE A 44 -8.09 -1.61 28.59
N LYS A 45 -7.18 -0.70 28.91
CA LYS A 45 -6.48 -0.61 30.18
C LYS A 45 -6.40 0.84 30.61
N ASN A 46 -6.74 1.13 31.87
CA ASN A 46 -6.74 2.50 32.41
C ASN A 46 -7.51 3.51 31.52
N ASN A 47 -8.68 3.11 31.06
CA ASN A 47 -9.54 3.91 30.15
C ASN A 47 -8.90 4.27 28.79
N ARG A 48 -7.82 3.58 28.39
CA ARG A 48 -7.14 3.76 27.11
C ARG A 48 -7.26 2.50 26.27
N VAL A 49 -7.36 2.68 24.96
CA VAL A 49 -7.49 1.62 23.97
C VAL A 49 -6.11 1.29 23.44
N TYR A 50 -5.69 0.04 23.57
CA TYR A 50 -4.45 -0.50 23.02
C TYR A 50 -4.77 -1.56 21.98
N ARG A 51 -3.91 -1.67 21.00
CA ARG A 51 -4.00 -2.70 19.95
C ARG A 51 -2.81 -3.64 20.07
N ASP A 52 -3.09 -4.93 20.26
CA ASP A 52 -2.08 -6.00 20.26
C ASP A 52 -1.67 -6.28 18.80
N LEU A 53 -0.80 -5.42 18.25
CA LEU A 53 -0.31 -5.51 16.87
C LEU A 53 0.63 -6.70 16.69
N TYR A 54 1.40 -7.05 17.73
CA TYR A 54 2.29 -8.21 17.73
C TYR A 54 1.56 -9.53 17.95
N LYS A 55 0.30 -9.47 18.35
CA LYS A 55 -0.63 -10.63 18.49
C LYS A 55 -0.16 -11.70 19.46
N ASN A 56 0.54 -11.28 20.51
CA ASN A 56 1.05 -12.15 21.58
C ASN A 56 0.22 -12.08 22.88
N GLY A 57 -0.84 -11.28 22.91
CA GLY A 57 -1.71 -11.10 24.06
C GLY A 57 -1.18 -10.14 25.12
N LYS A 58 -0.09 -9.43 24.83
CA LYS A 58 0.52 -8.43 25.70
C LYS A 58 0.51 -7.07 25.02
N ILE A 59 0.70 -6.00 25.78
CA ILE A 59 0.93 -4.65 25.24
C ILE A 59 2.45 -4.45 25.24
N GLU A 60 3.05 -4.51 24.06
CA GLU A 60 4.47 -4.28 23.87
C GLU A 60 4.80 -2.78 24.01
N ILE A 61 6.08 -2.43 24.23
CA ILE A 61 6.49 -1.02 24.38
C ILE A 61 6.13 -0.23 23.12
N TYR A 62 6.36 -0.78 21.92
CA TYR A 62 6.07 -0.07 20.67
C TYR A 62 4.57 0.16 20.42
N GLU A 63 3.70 -0.65 21.04
CA GLU A 63 2.25 -0.53 20.96
C GLU A 63 1.67 0.47 21.99
N ASN A 64 2.46 0.75 23.01
CA ASN A 64 2.01 1.55 24.15
C ASN A 64 2.36 3.03 23.99
N ILE A 65 1.33 3.86 23.91
CA ILE A 65 1.45 5.32 23.72
C ILE A 65 2.00 6.05 24.94
N ASP A 66 2.11 5.40 26.10
CA ASP A 66 2.69 5.98 27.30
C ASP A 66 4.22 6.07 27.25
N PHE A 67 4.85 5.37 26.32
CA PHE A 67 6.29 5.44 26.06
C PHE A 67 6.62 6.50 25.01
N THR A 68 7.83 7.05 25.09
CA THR A 68 8.27 8.05 24.12
C THR A 68 8.41 7.44 22.72
N PRO A 69 8.33 8.23 21.64
CA PRO A 69 8.53 7.73 20.29
C PRO A 69 9.86 6.97 20.11
N GLU A 70 10.93 7.42 20.75
CA GLU A 70 12.27 6.81 20.69
C GLU A 70 12.27 5.44 21.37
N GLN A 71 11.64 5.32 22.53
CA GLN A 71 11.51 4.03 23.24
C GLN A 71 10.69 3.04 22.42
N ARG A 72 9.60 3.50 21.84
CA ARG A 72 8.72 2.70 20.97
C ARG A 72 9.45 2.26 19.71
N ALA A 73 10.16 3.16 19.04
CA ALA A 73 10.95 2.84 17.85
C ALA A 73 12.08 1.86 18.16
N SER A 74 12.78 2.05 19.28
CA SER A 74 13.86 1.14 19.72
C SER A 74 13.34 -0.27 20.01
N ASP A 75 12.19 -0.38 20.66
CA ASP A 75 11.56 -1.70 20.93
C ASP A 75 11.12 -2.39 19.64
N LEU A 76 10.48 -1.66 18.73
CA LEU A 76 10.07 -2.18 17.43
C LEU A 76 11.29 -2.65 16.63
N LEU A 77 12.34 -1.85 16.56
CA LEU A 77 13.57 -2.15 15.81
C LEU A 77 14.25 -3.44 16.30
N LYS A 78 14.22 -3.71 17.61
CA LYS A 78 14.75 -4.96 18.20
C LYS A 78 13.95 -6.19 17.80
N LYS A 79 12.66 -6.02 17.51
CA LYS A 79 11.75 -7.10 17.10
C LYS A 79 11.76 -7.36 15.58
N MET A 80 12.22 -6.41 14.79
CA MET A 80 12.25 -6.50 13.32
C MET A 80 13.32 -7.45 12.82
N THR A 81 12.94 -8.30 11.84
CA THR A 81 13.92 -9.07 11.05
C THR A 81 14.65 -8.17 10.05
N ILE A 82 15.69 -8.69 9.42
CA ILE A 82 16.42 -7.96 8.37
C ILE A 82 15.48 -7.65 7.19
N GLU A 83 14.66 -8.61 6.76
CA GLU A 83 13.71 -8.44 5.66
C GLU A 83 12.66 -7.36 5.98
N GLU A 84 12.20 -7.28 7.21
CA GLU A 84 11.27 -6.23 7.65
C GLU A 84 11.96 -4.85 7.68
N LYS A 85 13.22 -4.78 8.08
CA LYS A 85 14.02 -3.54 8.03
C LYS A 85 14.27 -3.10 6.58
N VAL A 86 14.63 -4.04 5.71
CA VAL A 86 14.81 -3.76 4.27
C VAL A 86 13.49 -3.29 3.64
N GLY A 87 12.36 -3.89 3.99
CA GLY A 87 11.05 -3.47 3.51
C GLY A 87 10.72 -2.01 3.82
N GLN A 88 11.22 -1.46 4.95
CA GLN A 88 11.02 -0.05 5.31
C GLN A 88 11.82 0.92 4.42
N MET A 89 12.83 0.44 3.69
CA MET A 89 13.67 1.27 2.83
C MET A 89 13.06 1.49 1.44
N PHE A 90 11.99 0.78 1.10
CA PHE A 90 11.33 0.90 -0.19
C PHE A 90 10.11 1.83 -0.10
N HIS A 91 9.92 2.61 -1.17
CA HIS A 91 8.82 3.56 -1.29
C HIS A 91 8.21 3.50 -2.70
N PRO A 92 7.60 2.35 -3.08
CA PRO A 92 7.04 2.18 -4.41
C PRO A 92 5.76 2.99 -4.60
N PRO A 93 5.37 3.27 -5.86
CA PRO A 93 4.11 3.90 -6.15
C PRO A 93 2.92 2.99 -5.84
N ILE A 94 1.82 3.60 -5.39
CA ILE A 94 0.53 2.96 -5.23
C ILE A 94 -0.53 3.72 -6.02
N SER A 95 -1.30 2.99 -6.84
CA SER A 95 -2.45 3.56 -7.55
C SER A 95 -3.74 3.13 -6.88
N ILE A 96 -4.60 4.09 -6.58
CA ILE A 96 -5.89 3.84 -5.95
C ILE A 96 -7.01 3.68 -6.99
N ASN A 97 -6.82 4.25 -8.17
CA ASN A 97 -7.76 4.11 -9.30
C ASN A 97 -7.58 2.79 -10.05
N GLY A 98 -6.49 2.06 -9.79
CA GLY A 98 -6.27 0.73 -10.33
C GLY A 98 -7.16 -0.28 -9.61
N GLY A 99 -8.25 -0.70 -10.28
CA GLY A 99 -9.02 -1.86 -9.83
C GLY A 99 -8.28 -3.17 -10.05
N THR A 100 -8.94 -4.27 -9.74
CA THR A 100 -8.42 -5.64 -9.92
C THR A 100 -7.83 -5.88 -11.32
N ILE A 101 -8.36 -5.23 -12.36
CA ILE A 101 -7.86 -5.32 -13.73
C ILE A 101 -6.45 -4.72 -13.85
N SER A 102 -6.20 -3.54 -13.25
CA SER A 102 -4.87 -2.92 -13.27
C SER A 102 -3.84 -3.76 -12.49
N GLU A 103 -4.23 -4.36 -11.38
CA GLU A 103 -3.37 -5.29 -10.62
C GLU A 103 -3.05 -6.55 -11.44
N ILE A 104 -4.06 -7.12 -12.12
CA ILE A 104 -3.89 -8.28 -13.01
C ILE A 104 -2.96 -7.92 -14.18
N MET A 105 -3.13 -6.77 -14.80
CA MET A 105 -2.28 -6.30 -15.90
C MET A 105 -0.83 -6.09 -15.46
N ASN A 106 -0.60 -5.55 -14.27
CA ASN A 106 0.73 -5.40 -13.71
C ASN A 106 1.40 -6.76 -13.44
N LEU A 107 0.66 -7.70 -12.86
CA LEU A 107 1.13 -9.08 -12.67
C LEU A 107 1.42 -9.78 -14.00
N ALA A 108 0.52 -9.64 -14.97
CA ALA A 108 0.67 -10.24 -16.31
C ALA A 108 1.87 -9.68 -17.08
N SER A 109 2.17 -8.40 -16.89
CA SER A 109 3.34 -7.76 -17.50
C SER A 109 4.66 -8.09 -16.78
N GLY A 110 4.61 -8.84 -15.67
CA GLY A 110 5.78 -9.16 -14.86
C GLY A 110 6.31 -7.97 -14.06
N ARG A 111 5.54 -6.89 -13.96
CA ARG A 111 5.95 -5.62 -13.34
C ARG A 111 5.73 -5.54 -11.84
N GLY A 112 5.24 -6.60 -11.19
CA GLY A 112 5.20 -6.55 -9.75
C GLY A 112 4.17 -7.41 -9.06
N ASP A 113 4.26 -7.41 -7.77
CA ASP A 113 3.34 -8.01 -6.83
C ASP A 113 2.09 -7.13 -6.65
N THR A 114 1.01 -7.69 -6.11
CA THR A 114 -0.13 -6.90 -5.67
C THR A 114 0.26 -6.03 -4.46
N THR A 115 -0.48 -4.95 -4.22
CA THR A 115 -0.23 -4.11 -3.03
C THR A 115 -0.31 -4.93 -1.74
N GLU A 116 -1.25 -5.85 -1.63
CA GLU A 116 -1.37 -6.77 -0.50
C GLU A 116 -0.13 -7.67 -0.35
N SER A 117 0.43 -8.15 -1.46
CA SER A 117 1.65 -8.96 -1.45
C SER A 117 2.87 -8.13 -1.03
N LEU A 118 2.97 -6.89 -1.50
CA LEU A 118 4.04 -5.97 -1.09
C LEU A 118 3.99 -5.72 0.43
N ILE A 119 2.80 -5.53 0.99
CA ILE A 119 2.61 -5.30 2.42
C ILE A 119 2.94 -6.56 3.23
N LEU A 120 2.35 -7.71 2.88
CA LEU A 120 2.38 -8.89 3.72
C LEU A 120 3.59 -9.81 3.48
N ASN A 121 4.11 -9.86 2.26
CA ASN A 121 5.21 -10.75 1.89
C ASN A 121 6.54 -10.03 1.71
N LYS A 122 6.52 -8.73 1.39
CA LYS A 122 7.73 -7.91 1.20
C LYS A 122 7.94 -6.92 2.33
N ASN A 123 7.02 -6.83 3.29
CA ASN A 123 7.08 -5.95 4.46
C ASN A 123 7.25 -4.46 4.12
N ILE A 124 6.77 -4.05 2.93
CA ILE A 124 6.84 -2.65 2.51
C ILE A 124 5.68 -1.89 3.16
N THR A 125 5.99 -0.80 3.84
CA THR A 125 5.01 0.02 4.57
C THR A 125 4.94 1.47 4.10
N HIS A 126 5.83 1.89 3.23
CA HIS A 126 5.86 3.25 2.68
C HIS A 126 5.46 3.23 1.22
N TYR A 127 4.56 4.11 0.82
CA TYR A 127 4.05 4.19 -0.55
C TYR A 127 3.87 5.63 -0.98
N ASN A 128 4.14 5.92 -2.26
CA ASN A 128 3.79 7.19 -2.89
C ASN A 128 2.49 7.05 -3.68
N LEU A 129 1.52 7.90 -3.37
CA LEU A 129 0.20 7.87 -3.99
C LEU A 129 0.22 8.45 -5.39
N TYR A 130 -0.21 7.63 -6.36
CA TYR A 130 -0.38 8.03 -7.75
C TYR A 130 -1.86 8.11 -8.11
N GLY A 131 -2.19 9.14 -8.88
CA GLY A 131 -3.55 9.35 -9.37
C GLY A 131 -4.36 10.30 -8.49
N SER A 132 -5.59 10.52 -8.90
CA SER A 132 -6.47 11.55 -8.37
C SER A 132 -7.82 10.93 -7.97
N PRO A 133 -7.86 10.12 -6.93
CA PRO A 133 -9.10 9.50 -6.51
C PRO A 133 -10.03 10.51 -5.83
N ASN A 134 -11.32 10.24 -5.93
CA ASN A 134 -12.29 10.92 -5.08
C ASN A 134 -11.92 10.75 -3.60
N PRO A 135 -11.97 11.79 -2.75
CA PRO A 135 -11.55 11.72 -1.33
C PRO A 135 -12.21 10.57 -0.54
N SER A 136 -13.49 10.30 -0.79
CA SER A 136 -14.20 9.18 -0.14
C SER A 136 -13.67 7.82 -0.56
N GLN A 137 -13.37 7.63 -1.85
CA GLN A 137 -12.77 6.40 -2.36
C GLN A 137 -11.35 6.22 -1.84
N LEU A 138 -10.56 7.30 -1.78
CA LEU A 138 -9.22 7.31 -1.20
C LEU A 138 -9.26 6.85 0.25
N ALA A 139 -10.07 7.48 1.09
CA ALA A 139 -10.20 7.13 2.49
C ALA A 139 -10.60 5.66 2.71
N LYS A 140 -11.58 5.17 1.95
CA LYS A 140 -12.00 3.75 2.00
C LYS A 140 -10.85 2.81 1.64
N LYS A 141 -10.13 3.08 0.56
CA LYS A 141 -9.01 2.23 0.10
C LYS A 141 -7.85 2.26 1.10
N LEU A 142 -7.45 3.44 1.58
CA LEU A 142 -6.39 3.56 2.58
C LEU A 142 -6.76 2.82 3.87
N ASN A 143 -7.99 2.94 4.35
CA ASN A 143 -8.46 2.18 5.51
C ASN A 143 -8.42 0.66 5.29
N GLN A 144 -8.72 0.19 4.08
CA GLN A 144 -8.60 -1.23 3.74
C GLN A 144 -7.13 -1.69 3.80
N LEU A 145 -6.21 -0.92 3.23
CA LEU A 145 -4.79 -1.22 3.23
C LEU A 145 -4.19 -1.18 4.64
N GLN A 146 -4.59 -0.23 5.47
CA GLN A 146 -4.19 -0.19 6.89
C GLN A 146 -4.63 -1.46 7.64
N LYS A 147 -5.88 -1.91 7.42
CA LYS A 147 -6.37 -3.17 7.99
C LYS A 147 -5.58 -4.40 7.51
N ILE A 148 -5.00 -4.37 6.31
CA ILE A 148 -4.12 -5.40 5.80
C ILE A 148 -2.77 -5.32 6.49
N ALA A 149 -2.19 -4.12 6.60
CA ALA A 149 -0.91 -3.90 7.27
C ALA A 149 -0.92 -4.37 8.72
N GLU A 150 -1.99 -4.10 9.46
CA GLU A 150 -2.17 -4.57 10.84
C GLU A 150 -2.13 -6.09 10.99
N ARG A 151 -2.35 -6.84 9.92
CA ARG A 151 -2.26 -8.31 9.92
C ARG A 151 -0.85 -8.83 9.70
N SER A 152 0.09 -7.99 9.24
CA SER A 152 1.50 -8.36 9.18
C SER A 152 2.03 -8.71 10.58
N ARG A 153 3.19 -9.35 10.66
CA ARG A 153 3.73 -9.88 11.93
C ARG A 153 3.83 -8.81 13.03
N LEU A 154 4.31 -7.63 12.69
CA LEU A 154 4.49 -6.51 13.64
C LEU A 154 3.36 -5.48 13.56
N GLY A 155 2.45 -5.60 12.59
CA GLY A 155 1.33 -4.68 12.41
C GLY A 155 1.74 -3.23 12.17
N ILE A 156 2.91 -3.00 11.57
CA ILE A 156 3.40 -1.64 11.27
C ILE A 156 2.43 -0.97 10.31
N PRO A 157 1.90 0.21 10.65
CA PRO A 157 0.96 0.93 9.80
C PRO A 157 1.63 1.45 8.53
N LEU A 158 0.83 1.66 7.48
CA LEU A 158 1.33 2.25 6.24
C LEU A 158 1.50 3.75 6.37
N THR A 159 2.59 4.24 5.82
CA THR A 159 2.83 5.66 5.57
C THR A 159 2.60 5.93 4.08
N ILE A 160 1.70 6.85 3.78
CA ILE A 160 1.35 7.22 2.41
C ILE A 160 1.79 8.66 2.18
N SER A 161 2.70 8.85 1.25
CA SER A 161 3.07 10.17 0.74
C SER A 161 2.30 10.51 -0.52
N SER A 162 2.30 11.75 -0.89
CA SER A 162 1.84 12.25 -2.19
C SER A 162 2.67 13.47 -2.58
N ASP A 163 2.66 13.79 -3.86
CA ASP A 163 3.33 15.00 -4.40
C ASP A 163 2.25 16.03 -4.79
N PRO A 164 1.60 16.68 -3.81
CA PRO A 164 0.53 17.62 -4.09
C PRO A 164 1.12 18.89 -4.67
N ILE A 165 1.03 19.03 -6.00
CA ILE A 165 1.12 20.34 -6.62
C ILE A 165 -0.24 20.97 -6.46
N HIS A 166 -0.36 21.96 -5.59
CA HIS A 166 -1.61 22.65 -5.31
C HIS A 166 -2.09 23.56 -6.46
N GLU A 167 -1.48 23.42 -7.61
CA GLU A 167 -1.88 24.10 -8.83
C GLU A 167 -3.07 23.45 -9.52
N VAL A 168 -3.76 24.21 -10.37
CA VAL A 168 -4.75 23.67 -11.30
C VAL A 168 -4.05 22.70 -12.25
N PRO A 169 -4.49 21.44 -12.35
CA PRO A 169 -3.85 20.47 -13.23
C PRO A 169 -3.86 20.96 -14.67
N ARG A 170 -2.71 21.27 -15.21
CA ARG A 170 -2.55 21.49 -16.65
C ARG A 170 -2.50 20.12 -17.31
N GLY A 171 -3.54 19.80 -18.03
CA GLY A 171 -3.72 18.70 -18.97
C GLY A 171 -2.75 17.52 -18.99
N GLY A 172 -3.27 16.30 -18.80
CA GLY A 172 -2.92 15.12 -19.56
C GLY A 172 -1.48 14.61 -19.52
N GLY A 173 -0.80 14.63 -18.39
CA GLY A 173 0.47 13.93 -18.22
C GLY A 173 0.30 12.61 -17.45
N VAL A 174 1.17 11.64 -17.72
CA VAL A 174 1.37 10.43 -16.91
C VAL A 174 1.91 10.87 -15.56
N ALA A 175 1.13 11.56 -14.75
CA ALA A 175 1.76 12.17 -13.62
C ALA A 175 1.00 11.89 -12.35
N ALA A 176 1.77 11.53 -11.39
CA ALA A 176 1.56 11.78 -9.98
C ALA A 176 0.98 13.18 -9.70
N PHE A 177 1.11 14.08 -10.62
CA PHE A 177 0.81 15.52 -10.57
C PHE A 177 -0.63 15.91 -10.90
N SER A 178 -1.48 14.99 -11.31
CA SER A 178 -2.89 15.27 -11.61
C SER A 178 -3.77 14.96 -10.42
N LEU A 179 -3.51 15.56 -9.28
CA LEU A 179 -4.27 15.33 -8.05
C LEU A 179 -5.50 16.24 -8.01
N LYS A 180 -6.60 15.78 -8.61
CA LYS A 180 -7.92 16.41 -8.44
C LYS A 180 -8.41 16.16 -7.01
N GLY A 181 -9.02 17.15 -6.36
CA GLY A 181 -9.62 16.98 -5.03
C GLY A 181 -8.71 17.35 -3.85
N PHE A 182 -7.48 17.78 -4.10
CA PHE A 182 -6.62 18.41 -3.10
C PHE A 182 -6.88 19.90 -3.00
N SER A 183 -6.43 20.52 -1.91
CA SER A 183 -6.51 21.96 -1.71
C SER A 183 -5.85 22.70 -2.87
N LYS A 184 -6.52 23.71 -3.39
CA LYS A 184 -5.99 24.56 -4.45
C LYS A 184 -5.31 25.76 -3.82
N TRP A 185 -4.02 25.88 -4.06
CA TRP A 185 -3.19 27.00 -3.65
C TRP A 185 -2.50 27.57 -4.89
N PRO A 186 -2.02 28.80 -4.86
CA PRO A 186 -1.11 29.29 -5.89
C PRO A 186 0.10 28.36 -6.01
N SER A 187 0.69 28.30 -7.20
CA SER A 187 1.96 27.60 -7.38
C SER A 187 3.05 28.16 -6.48
N GLN A 188 4.12 27.42 -6.26
CA GLN A 188 5.29 27.93 -5.56
C GLN A 188 5.81 29.22 -6.20
N LEU A 189 5.79 29.28 -7.55
CA LEU A 189 6.13 30.48 -8.30
C LEU A 189 5.11 31.60 -8.05
N GLY A 190 3.82 31.26 -7.99
CA GLY A 190 2.75 32.23 -7.69
C GLY A 190 2.77 32.76 -6.25
N PHE A 191 3.36 32.03 -5.31
CA PHE A 191 3.64 32.53 -3.96
C PHE A 191 4.88 33.43 -3.88
N ALA A 192 5.83 33.22 -4.80
CA ALA A 192 7.06 34.00 -4.85
C ALA A 192 6.90 35.33 -5.60
N ALA A 193 5.81 35.54 -6.35
CA ALA A 193 5.48 36.74 -7.08
C ALA A 193 4.68 37.74 -6.25
#